data_73ff31887aca9da7fca3c6ceac8f4056
#
_entry.id   73ff31887aca9da7fca3c6ceac8f4056
#
_cell.length_a   1.000
_cell.length_b   1.000
_cell.length_c   1.000
_cell.angle_alpha   90.00
_cell.angle_beta   90.00
_cell.angle_gamma   90.00
#
_symmetry.space_group_name_H-M   'P 1'
#
loop_
_entity.id
_entity.type
_entity.pdbx_description
1 polymer ?
#
loop_
_entity_poly.entity_id
_entity_poly.type
_entity_poly.pdbx_seq_one_letter_code
_entity_poly.pdbx_strand_id
1 'polypeptide(L)'
;MKTVKIRLDGLGGMPMDEKTLKSTYATGMDFEPDERRMTIDSEGIVSLQVTKEPYMIHVKMAVPLYGHLWVMADNQGEGYTGEFVDFVTEAIRTYIHHAQKYAAGITLSPTTQGHLEAAIELQHLANRGQDTPDNRLYALSNAIYAAEGALVESARAKAFAAPRSDLKLGCNFARYTSDASRYAKFFAQAFDFATIPFYPRTTVPEKDCYDYSYVDHALSFLLDKGITPKGHPLWFGHQDVNPKWLFGLPYPELRREAANIARHHVSTYRDTIQYWDAMNEAHDWANCFELTQEQLIDLTRATTDALREGNDKAVL
;
A
#
# COMPACT_ATOMS: atom_id res chain seq x y z
N MET A 1 -8.35 26.09 -14.94
CA MET A 1 -8.71 24.76 -15.46
C MET A 1 -8.24 24.70 -16.90
N LYS A 2 -7.42 23.71 -17.22
CA LYS A 2 -6.76 23.52 -18.52
C LYS A 2 -7.10 22.15 -19.06
N THR A 3 -7.23 22.00 -20.37
CA THR A 3 -7.37 20.70 -21.03
C THR A 3 -6.00 20.22 -21.49
N VAL A 4 -5.60 19.04 -21.02
CA VAL A 4 -4.35 18.38 -21.39
C VAL A 4 -4.68 17.17 -22.25
N LYS A 5 -4.03 17.08 -23.41
CA LYS A 5 -4.11 15.91 -24.30
C LYS A 5 -2.98 14.94 -24.00
N ILE A 6 -3.33 13.68 -23.78
CA ILE A 6 -2.39 12.62 -23.41
C ILE A 6 -2.47 11.53 -24.46
N ARG A 7 -1.34 11.27 -25.13
CA ARG A 7 -1.18 10.16 -26.06
C ARG A 7 -0.62 8.95 -25.33
N LEU A 8 -1.24 7.80 -25.56
CA LEU A 8 -0.92 6.52 -24.94
C LEU A 8 -0.80 5.44 -26.03
N ASP A 9 0.42 5.10 -26.40
CA ASP A 9 0.70 4.06 -27.39
C ASP A 9 0.99 2.72 -26.68
N GLY A 10 0.32 1.65 -27.12
CA GLY A 10 0.53 0.28 -26.67
C GLY A 10 1.52 -0.51 -27.55
N LEU A 11 1.63 -1.80 -27.30
CA LEU A 11 2.45 -2.74 -28.08
C LEU A 11 2.02 -2.73 -29.56
N GLY A 12 2.99 -2.78 -30.46
CA GLY A 12 2.75 -2.72 -31.91
C GLY A 12 2.15 -1.40 -32.40
N GLY A 13 2.16 -0.32 -31.59
CA GLY A 13 1.56 0.96 -31.92
C GLY A 13 0.03 0.97 -31.91
N MET A 14 -0.58 -0.10 -31.37
CA MET A 14 -2.02 -0.16 -31.18
C MET A 14 -2.46 0.79 -30.07
N PRO A 15 -3.65 1.39 -30.16
CA PRO A 15 -4.22 2.14 -29.05
C PRO A 15 -4.31 1.25 -27.80
N MET A 16 -4.10 1.87 -26.62
CA MET A 16 -4.34 1.21 -25.35
C MET A 16 -5.81 0.80 -25.23
N ASP A 17 -6.07 -0.26 -24.46
CA ASP A 17 -7.45 -0.67 -24.18
C ASP A 17 -8.20 0.40 -23.37
N GLU A 18 -9.52 0.39 -23.49
CA GLU A 18 -10.41 1.41 -22.88
C GLU A 18 -10.24 1.47 -21.34
N LYS A 19 -9.94 0.34 -20.69
CA LYS A 19 -9.74 0.28 -19.24
C LYS A 19 -8.47 1.01 -18.85
N THR A 20 -7.39 0.84 -19.62
CA THR A 20 -6.13 1.56 -19.45
C THR A 20 -6.35 3.06 -19.67
N LEU A 21 -6.99 3.46 -20.80
CA LEU A 21 -7.28 4.87 -21.09
C LEU A 21 -8.13 5.50 -19.98
N LYS A 22 -9.17 4.82 -19.53
CA LYS A 22 -10.02 5.28 -18.41
C LYS A 22 -9.33 5.32 -17.06
N SER A 23 -8.18 4.69 -16.89
CA SER A 23 -7.41 4.77 -15.65
C SER A 23 -6.65 6.09 -15.49
N THR A 24 -6.44 6.83 -16.58
CA THR A 24 -5.65 8.07 -16.61
C THR A 24 -6.20 9.12 -15.65
N TYR A 25 -5.33 9.72 -14.85
CA TYR A 25 -5.66 10.87 -14.01
C TYR A 25 -4.43 11.76 -13.79
N ALA A 26 -4.66 12.97 -13.31
CA ALA A 26 -3.61 13.90 -12.92
C ALA A 26 -3.56 14.08 -11.41
N THR A 27 -2.37 14.44 -10.92
CA THR A 27 -2.16 14.94 -9.55
C THR A 27 -1.37 16.24 -9.60
N GLY A 28 -1.43 17.03 -8.52
CA GLY A 28 -0.39 18.02 -8.27
C GLY A 28 0.95 17.37 -7.90
N MET A 29 1.98 18.18 -7.68
CA MET A 29 3.30 17.70 -7.21
C MET A 29 3.26 17.16 -5.77
N ASP A 30 2.16 17.38 -5.06
CA ASP A 30 1.83 16.85 -3.73
C ASP A 30 1.20 15.46 -3.77
N PHE A 31 1.04 14.87 -4.96
CA PHE A 31 0.34 13.60 -5.22
C PHE A 31 -1.16 13.63 -4.89
N GLU A 32 -1.74 14.77 -4.58
CA GLU A 32 -3.19 14.86 -4.40
C GLU A 32 -3.90 14.80 -5.76
N PRO A 33 -4.88 13.90 -5.94
CA PRO A 33 -5.62 13.76 -7.18
C PRO A 33 -6.35 15.06 -7.56
N ASP A 34 -6.36 15.36 -8.86
CA ASP A 34 -7.20 16.40 -9.43
C ASP A 34 -8.59 15.84 -9.79
N GLU A 35 -9.58 16.71 -9.98
CA GLU A 35 -10.91 16.28 -10.41
C GLU A 35 -10.84 15.49 -11.72
N ARG A 36 -11.40 14.27 -11.71
CA ARG A 36 -11.29 13.36 -12.85
C ARG A 36 -12.36 13.65 -13.90
N ARG A 37 -12.16 14.70 -14.69
CA ARG A 37 -12.99 14.99 -15.87
C ARG A 37 -12.18 14.70 -17.12
N MET A 38 -12.56 13.63 -17.85
CA MET A 38 -11.84 13.20 -19.04
C MET A 38 -12.79 12.80 -20.16
N THR A 39 -12.30 12.94 -21.39
CA THR A 39 -12.90 12.36 -22.60
C THR A 39 -11.83 11.61 -23.37
N ILE A 40 -12.24 10.63 -24.17
CA ILE A 40 -11.36 9.85 -25.05
C ILE A 40 -11.90 10.02 -26.48
N ASP A 41 -11.06 10.42 -27.41
CA ASP A 41 -11.45 10.55 -28.81
C ASP A 41 -11.33 9.21 -29.58
N SER A 42 -11.70 9.22 -30.88
CA SER A 42 -11.63 8.04 -31.73
C SER A 42 -10.20 7.56 -32.05
N GLU A 43 -9.19 8.38 -31.80
CA GLU A 43 -7.77 8.05 -31.97
C GLU A 43 -7.14 7.54 -30.66
N GLY A 44 -7.91 7.46 -29.55
CA GLY A 44 -7.43 7.04 -28.25
C GLY A 44 -6.69 8.12 -27.47
N ILE A 45 -6.76 9.38 -27.90
CA ILE A 45 -6.19 10.51 -27.16
C ILE A 45 -7.10 10.81 -25.96
N VAL A 46 -6.52 10.81 -24.77
CA VAL A 46 -7.21 11.19 -23.53
C VAL A 46 -7.11 12.70 -23.36
N SER A 47 -8.25 13.39 -23.29
CA SER A 47 -8.35 14.80 -22.92
C SER A 47 -8.75 14.91 -21.46
N LEU A 48 -7.85 15.38 -20.60
CA LEU A 48 -8.01 15.47 -19.16
C LEU A 48 -8.12 16.95 -18.73
N GLN A 49 -9.10 17.26 -17.88
CA GLN A 49 -9.19 18.58 -17.26
C GLN A 49 -8.26 18.61 -16.04
N VAL A 50 -7.38 19.61 -15.98
CA VAL A 50 -6.41 19.80 -14.90
C VAL A 50 -6.63 21.16 -14.25
N THR A 51 -6.68 21.20 -12.94
CA THR A 51 -6.85 22.42 -12.13
C THR A 51 -5.57 22.83 -11.41
N LYS A 52 -4.65 21.88 -11.17
CA LYS A 52 -3.35 22.08 -10.51
C LYS A 52 -2.23 22.25 -11.53
N GLU A 53 -1.32 23.18 -11.32
CA GLU A 53 -0.08 23.35 -12.10
C GLU A 53 1.08 23.67 -11.14
N PRO A 54 2.25 23.05 -11.33
CA PRO A 54 2.54 21.94 -12.25
C PRO A 54 1.81 20.65 -11.85
N TYR A 55 1.58 19.76 -12.83
CA TYR A 55 0.87 18.50 -12.64
C TYR A 55 1.70 17.29 -13.11
N MET A 56 1.33 16.12 -12.61
CA MET A 56 1.83 14.81 -13.03
C MET A 56 0.69 13.97 -13.62
N ILE A 57 1.03 13.03 -14.50
CA ILE A 57 0.07 12.10 -15.11
C ILE A 57 0.32 10.69 -14.60
N HIS A 58 -0.74 9.97 -14.27
CA HIS A 58 -0.72 8.59 -13.83
C HIS A 58 -1.63 7.73 -14.70
N VAL A 59 -1.15 6.55 -15.07
CA VAL A 59 -1.90 5.57 -15.89
C VAL A 59 -1.67 4.18 -15.36
N LYS A 60 -2.73 3.39 -15.17
CA LYS A 60 -2.61 1.96 -14.87
C LYS A 60 -2.51 1.18 -16.17
N MET A 61 -1.33 0.70 -16.51
CA MET A 61 -1.06 0.04 -17.77
C MET A 61 -0.28 -1.26 -17.61
N ALA A 62 -0.35 -2.12 -18.62
CA ALA A 62 0.51 -3.29 -18.73
C ALA A 62 1.91 -2.87 -19.16
N VAL A 63 2.92 -3.27 -18.39
CA VAL A 63 4.34 -3.06 -18.69
C VAL A 63 4.99 -4.43 -18.93
N PRO A 64 5.74 -4.63 -20.04
CA PRO A 64 6.40 -5.89 -20.32
C PRO A 64 7.26 -6.36 -19.14
N LEU A 65 7.21 -7.65 -18.82
CA LEU A 65 7.90 -8.31 -17.71
C LEU A 65 7.43 -7.94 -16.29
N TYR A 66 6.58 -6.91 -16.14
CA TYR A 66 6.04 -6.47 -14.85
C TYR A 66 4.58 -6.86 -14.63
N GLY A 67 3.76 -6.84 -15.68
CA GLY A 67 2.31 -6.90 -15.57
C GLY A 67 1.67 -5.51 -15.43
N HIS A 68 0.57 -5.39 -14.68
CA HIS A 68 -0.15 -4.12 -14.55
C HIS A 68 0.39 -3.28 -13.40
N LEU A 69 0.88 -2.08 -13.72
CA LEU A 69 1.40 -1.10 -12.76
C LEU A 69 0.69 0.25 -12.91
N TRP A 70 0.72 1.04 -11.85
CA TRP A 70 0.54 2.48 -11.95
C TRP A 70 1.87 3.11 -12.39
N VAL A 71 1.89 3.62 -13.61
CA VAL A 71 3.03 4.31 -14.22
C VAL A 71 2.81 5.80 -14.12
N MET A 72 3.86 6.55 -13.83
CA MET A 72 3.84 8.00 -13.66
C MET A 72 4.72 8.69 -14.71
N ALA A 73 4.28 9.86 -15.14
CA ALA A 73 5.09 10.83 -15.85
C ALA A 73 5.06 12.16 -15.09
N ASP A 74 6.24 12.66 -14.67
CA ASP A 74 6.38 13.83 -13.79
C ASP A 74 7.33 14.91 -14.35
N ASN A 75 7.70 14.81 -15.64
CA ASN A 75 8.67 15.72 -16.25
C ASN A 75 9.98 15.82 -15.45
N GLN A 76 10.55 14.67 -15.08
CA GLN A 76 11.81 14.57 -14.32
C GLN A 76 11.75 15.29 -12.95
N GLY A 77 10.57 15.31 -12.34
CA GLY A 77 10.33 15.90 -11.03
C GLY A 77 9.89 17.37 -11.05
N GLU A 78 9.79 18.00 -12.22
CA GLU A 78 9.39 19.42 -12.37
C GLU A 78 7.86 19.57 -12.58
N GLY A 79 7.19 18.48 -12.99
CA GLY A 79 5.80 18.51 -13.41
C GLY A 79 5.58 19.15 -14.77
N TYR A 80 4.35 19.05 -15.26
CA TYR A 80 3.97 19.62 -16.55
C TYR A 80 3.16 20.90 -16.38
N THR A 81 3.38 21.84 -17.30
CA THR A 81 2.55 23.04 -17.48
C THR A 81 2.02 23.15 -18.91
N GLY A 82 2.37 22.21 -19.79
CA GLY A 82 1.94 22.15 -21.18
C GLY A 82 0.51 21.65 -21.38
N GLU A 83 0.08 21.50 -22.62
CA GLU A 83 -1.25 21.01 -23.01
C GLU A 83 -1.21 19.66 -23.73
N PHE A 84 -0.02 19.06 -23.86
CA PHE A 84 0.18 17.77 -24.50
C PHE A 84 1.27 16.97 -23.80
N VAL A 85 0.99 15.67 -23.58
CA VAL A 85 1.95 14.72 -23.00
C VAL A 85 1.94 13.43 -23.83
N ASP A 86 3.11 13.07 -24.38
CA ASP A 86 3.36 11.72 -24.91
C ASP A 86 3.75 10.82 -23.75
N PHE A 87 2.76 10.15 -23.15
CA PHE A 87 2.88 9.55 -21.84
C PHE A 87 4.01 8.52 -21.72
N VAL A 88 4.12 7.58 -22.70
CA VAL A 88 5.13 6.51 -22.60
C VAL A 88 6.54 7.09 -22.70
N THR A 89 6.75 8.03 -23.63
CA THR A 89 8.04 8.72 -23.80
C THR A 89 8.43 9.50 -22.54
N GLU A 90 7.48 10.21 -21.96
CA GLU A 90 7.70 11.01 -20.76
C GLU A 90 7.88 10.15 -19.51
N ALA A 91 7.15 9.02 -19.39
CA ALA A 91 7.36 8.07 -18.31
C ALA A 91 8.77 7.44 -18.35
N ILE A 92 9.29 7.09 -19.53
CA ILE A 92 10.67 6.61 -19.67
C ILE A 92 11.66 7.65 -19.11
N ARG A 93 11.53 8.93 -19.50
CA ARG A 93 12.37 10.02 -18.99
C ARG A 93 12.29 10.18 -17.49
N THR A 94 11.08 10.12 -16.95
CA THR A 94 10.80 10.17 -15.52
C THR A 94 11.56 9.08 -14.76
N TYR A 95 11.41 7.81 -15.15
CA TYR A 95 12.05 6.70 -14.44
C TYR A 95 13.57 6.65 -14.65
N ILE A 96 14.10 7.02 -15.82
CA ILE A 96 15.56 7.19 -16.00
C ILE A 96 16.09 8.27 -15.05
N HIS A 97 15.42 9.43 -14.98
CA HIS A 97 15.79 10.50 -14.05
C HIS A 97 15.77 10.04 -12.60
N HIS A 98 14.72 9.32 -12.17
CA HIS A 98 14.62 8.75 -10.83
C HIS A 98 15.75 7.76 -10.54
N ALA A 99 16.06 6.85 -11.49
CA ALA A 99 17.18 5.93 -11.34
C ALA A 99 18.51 6.68 -11.12
N GLN A 100 18.80 7.68 -11.94
CA GLN A 100 20.01 8.50 -11.82
C GLN A 100 20.06 9.29 -10.51
N LYS A 101 18.93 9.86 -10.08
CA LYS A 101 18.80 10.57 -8.81
C LYS A 101 19.05 9.65 -7.60
N TYR A 102 18.50 8.43 -7.60
CA TYR A 102 18.71 7.47 -6.53
C TYR A 102 20.12 6.88 -6.54
N ALA A 103 20.73 6.76 -7.72
CA ALA A 103 22.12 6.29 -7.88
C ALA A 103 23.16 7.31 -7.39
N ALA A 104 22.78 8.57 -7.17
CA ALA A 104 23.73 9.60 -6.77
C ALA A 104 24.45 9.25 -5.46
N GLY A 105 25.77 9.09 -5.54
CA GLY A 105 26.63 8.78 -4.39
C GLY A 105 26.73 7.30 -4.01
N ILE A 106 26.20 6.39 -4.82
CA ILE A 106 26.36 4.95 -4.67
C ILE A 106 26.83 4.29 -5.96
N THR A 107 27.40 3.07 -5.85
CA THR A 107 27.68 2.21 -7.01
C THR A 107 26.53 1.25 -7.16
N LEU A 108 25.87 1.26 -8.32
CA LEU A 108 24.78 0.32 -8.62
C LEU A 108 25.33 -1.10 -8.85
N SER A 109 24.52 -2.10 -8.55
CA SER A 109 24.81 -3.47 -8.96
C SER A 109 24.84 -3.61 -10.48
N PRO A 110 25.58 -4.58 -11.04
CA PRO A 110 25.62 -4.79 -12.49
C PRO A 110 24.22 -4.98 -13.11
N THR A 111 23.30 -5.59 -12.40
CA THR A 111 21.89 -5.78 -12.85
C THR A 111 21.17 -4.46 -12.98
N THR A 112 21.16 -3.63 -11.94
CA THR A 112 20.49 -2.31 -11.95
C THR A 112 21.12 -1.38 -12.97
N GLN A 113 22.47 -1.39 -13.06
CA GLN A 113 23.22 -0.60 -14.04
C GLN A 113 22.88 -1.04 -15.48
N GLY A 114 22.80 -2.34 -15.75
CA GLY A 114 22.43 -2.88 -17.07
C GLY A 114 21.03 -2.48 -17.50
N HIS A 115 20.06 -2.47 -16.58
CA HIS A 115 18.71 -1.97 -16.87
C HIS A 115 18.71 -0.46 -17.20
N LEU A 116 19.48 0.35 -16.47
CA LEU A 116 19.59 1.78 -16.75
C LEU A 116 20.22 2.04 -18.13
N GLU A 117 21.29 1.36 -18.46
CA GLU A 117 21.96 1.46 -19.77
C GLU A 117 21.03 1.04 -20.91
N ALA A 118 20.31 -0.07 -20.76
CA ALA A 118 19.33 -0.54 -21.73
C ALA A 118 18.19 0.47 -21.95
N ALA A 119 17.67 1.07 -20.87
CA ALA A 119 16.63 2.10 -20.97
C ALA A 119 17.13 3.32 -21.74
N ILE A 120 18.34 3.80 -21.44
CA ILE A 120 18.96 4.97 -22.10
C ILE A 120 19.23 4.67 -23.59
N GLU A 121 19.77 3.50 -23.92
CA GLU A 121 20.05 3.13 -25.31
C GLU A 121 18.76 3.06 -26.14
N LEU A 122 17.72 2.38 -25.62
CA LEU A 122 16.43 2.31 -26.29
C LEU A 122 15.79 3.70 -26.47
N GLN A 123 15.94 4.60 -25.50
CA GLN A 123 15.49 5.99 -25.63
C GLN A 123 16.26 6.73 -26.71
N HIS A 124 17.57 6.50 -26.84
CA HIS A 124 18.38 7.11 -27.91
C HIS A 124 17.99 6.58 -29.29
N LEU A 125 17.60 5.32 -29.43
CA LEU A 125 17.08 4.79 -30.71
C LEU A 125 15.79 5.53 -31.11
N ALA A 126 14.91 5.82 -30.16
CA ALA A 126 13.73 6.63 -30.39
C ALA A 126 14.08 8.02 -31.00
N ASN A 127 15.06 8.70 -30.42
CA ASN A 127 15.49 10.03 -30.86
C ASN A 127 16.12 10.02 -32.26
N ARG A 128 16.59 8.86 -32.74
CA ARG A 128 17.17 8.70 -34.10
C ARG A 128 16.15 8.28 -35.17
N GLY A 129 14.85 8.23 -34.82
CA GLY A 129 13.80 7.76 -35.73
C GLY A 129 13.79 6.25 -35.98
N GLN A 130 14.50 5.50 -35.15
CA GLN A 130 14.54 4.04 -35.15
C GLN A 130 13.61 3.46 -34.04
N ASP A 131 12.66 4.27 -33.63
CA ASP A 131 11.74 3.93 -32.57
C ASP A 131 10.62 3.02 -33.09
N THR A 132 10.33 2.01 -32.29
CA THR A 132 9.12 1.22 -32.43
C THR A 132 8.33 1.29 -31.13
N PRO A 133 7.00 1.19 -31.16
CA PRO A 133 6.17 1.16 -29.95
C PRO A 133 6.62 0.10 -28.95
N ASP A 134 7.08 -1.05 -29.42
CA ASP A 134 7.59 -2.13 -28.59
C ASP A 134 8.90 -1.75 -27.91
N ASN A 135 9.84 -1.11 -28.64
CA ASN A 135 11.09 -0.59 -28.05
C ASN A 135 10.81 0.41 -26.93
N ARG A 136 9.81 1.30 -27.10
CA ARG A 136 9.42 2.24 -26.04
C ARG A 136 8.90 1.53 -24.79
N LEU A 137 8.06 0.51 -24.95
CA LEU A 137 7.56 -0.23 -23.78
C LEU A 137 8.65 -1.06 -23.10
N TYR A 138 9.60 -1.62 -23.84
CA TYR A 138 10.78 -2.27 -23.24
C TYR A 138 11.73 -1.24 -22.61
N ALA A 139 11.89 -0.04 -23.16
CA ALA A 139 12.61 1.04 -22.52
C ALA A 139 11.97 1.44 -21.19
N LEU A 140 10.63 1.56 -21.15
CA LEU A 140 9.89 1.85 -19.93
C LEU A 140 10.07 0.74 -18.88
N SER A 141 9.99 -0.53 -19.28
CA SER A 141 10.24 -1.66 -18.38
C SER A 141 11.62 -1.59 -17.74
N ASN A 142 12.67 -1.39 -18.56
CA ASN A 142 14.04 -1.28 -18.07
C ASN A 142 14.23 -0.04 -17.19
N ALA A 143 13.61 1.10 -17.52
CA ALA A 143 13.69 2.31 -16.71
C ALA A 143 13.05 2.13 -15.33
N ILE A 144 11.92 1.43 -15.25
CA ILE A 144 11.27 1.09 -13.96
C ILE A 144 12.16 0.17 -13.13
N TYR A 145 12.71 -0.92 -13.72
CA TYR A 145 13.64 -1.81 -13.02
C TYR A 145 14.87 -1.07 -12.50
N ALA A 146 15.42 -0.17 -13.31
CA ALA A 146 16.57 0.65 -12.90
C ALA A 146 16.21 1.59 -11.74
N ALA A 147 15.05 2.25 -11.80
CA ALA A 147 14.61 3.18 -10.75
C ALA A 147 14.34 2.46 -9.43
N GLU A 148 13.64 1.32 -9.45
CA GLU A 148 13.39 0.52 -8.25
C GLU A 148 14.68 -0.08 -7.68
N GLY A 149 15.55 -0.63 -8.54
CA GLY A 149 16.84 -1.16 -8.12
C GLY A 149 17.71 -0.09 -7.46
N ALA A 150 17.85 1.07 -8.09
CA ALA A 150 18.61 2.19 -7.55
C ALA A 150 18.03 2.73 -6.23
N LEU A 151 16.71 2.81 -6.10
CA LEU A 151 16.04 3.19 -4.86
C LEU A 151 16.36 2.21 -3.73
N VAL A 152 16.23 0.90 -3.98
CA VAL A 152 16.51 -0.14 -2.99
C VAL A 152 17.98 -0.13 -2.58
N GLU A 153 18.90 -0.01 -3.54
CA GLU A 153 20.35 0.01 -3.28
C GLU A 153 20.75 1.27 -2.52
N SER A 154 20.19 2.44 -2.86
CA SER A 154 20.39 3.69 -2.12
C SER A 154 19.85 3.60 -0.69
N ALA A 155 18.65 3.05 -0.52
CA ALA A 155 18.06 2.85 0.81
C ALA A 155 18.90 1.91 1.66
N ARG A 156 19.41 0.81 1.10
CA ARG A 156 20.32 -0.12 1.78
C ARG A 156 21.61 0.57 2.21
N ALA A 157 22.25 1.33 1.31
CA ALA A 157 23.48 2.06 1.62
C ALA A 157 23.27 3.04 2.80
N LYS A 158 22.14 3.76 2.82
CA LYS A 158 21.78 4.66 3.92
C LYS A 158 21.49 3.91 5.22
N ALA A 159 20.77 2.80 5.15
CA ALA A 159 20.47 1.97 6.31
C ALA A 159 21.73 1.37 6.94
N PHE A 160 22.70 0.93 6.14
CA PHE A 160 23.99 0.43 6.65
C PHE A 160 24.87 1.55 7.22
N ALA A 161 24.82 2.75 6.65
CA ALA A 161 25.58 3.91 7.16
C ALA A 161 25.05 4.45 8.49
N ALA A 162 23.74 4.35 8.72
CA ALA A 162 23.07 4.83 9.94
C ALA A 162 21.97 3.83 10.38
N PRO A 163 22.37 2.68 10.95
CA PRO A 163 21.41 1.66 11.37
C PRO A 163 20.52 2.21 12.49
N ARG A 164 19.22 2.02 12.37
CA ARG A 164 18.22 2.39 13.38
C ARG A 164 17.83 1.15 14.18
N SER A 165 18.22 1.12 15.46
CA SER A 165 17.88 0.02 16.37
C SER A 165 16.44 0.06 16.86
N ASP A 166 15.77 1.20 16.71
CA ASP A 166 14.39 1.45 17.13
C ASP A 166 13.33 1.11 16.03
N LEU A 167 13.79 0.92 14.78
CA LEU A 167 12.92 0.56 13.68
C LEU A 167 12.55 -0.93 13.75
N LYS A 168 11.25 -1.20 13.78
CA LYS A 168 10.69 -2.56 13.70
C LYS A 168 10.11 -2.81 12.33
N LEU A 169 10.46 -3.95 11.72
CA LEU A 169 9.87 -4.41 10.47
C LEU A 169 8.84 -5.49 10.78
N GLY A 170 7.60 -5.29 10.39
CA GLY A 170 6.51 -6.19 10.75
C GLY A 170 5.54 -6.51 9.63
N CYS A 171 4.81 -7.59 9.84
CA CYS A 171 3.76 -8.05 8.94
C CYS A 171 2.62 -8.73 9.73
N ASN A 172 1.50 -8.97 9.05
CA ASN A 172 0.38 -9.72 9.60
C ASN A 172 0.75 -11.20 9.79
N PHE A 173 0.51 -11.75 10.98
CA PHE A 173 0.82 -13.14 11.36
C PHE A 173 -0.41 -14.07 11.30
N ALA A 174 -1.45 -13.72 10.56
CA ALA A 174 -2.71 -14.46 10.50
C ALA A 174 -2.63 -15.86 9.84
N ARG A 175 -1.53 -16.22 9.20
CA ARG A 175 -1.36 -17.53 8.55
C ARG A 175 -0.51 -18.52 9.34
N TYR A 176 -0.28 -18.23 10.61
CA TYR A 176 0.41 -19.15 11.49
C TYR A 176 -0.41 -20.41 11.72
N THR A 177 0.20 -21.58 11.59
CA THR A 177 -0.44 -22.89 11.84
C THR A 177 0.36 -23.74 12.82
N SER A 178 1.67 -23.61 12.84
CA SER A 178 2.58 -24.29 13.77
C SER A 178 3.99 -23.72 13.64
N ASP A 179 4.84 -23.91 14.63
CA ASP A 179 6.25 -23.51 14.67
C ASP A 179 7.07 -24.13 13.55
N ALA A 180 6.72 -25.36 13.17
CA ALA A 180 7.41 -26.11 12.10
C ALA A 180 7.01 -25.63 10.70
N SER A 181 5.96 -24.83 10.56
CA SER A 181 5.46 -24.38 9.26
C SER A 181 6.51 -23.55 8.50
N ARG A 182 6.50 -23.66 7.17
CA ARG A 182 7.37 -22.84 6.32
C ARG A 182 7.12 -21.35 6.52
N TYR A 183 5.85 -20.98 6.72
CA TYR A 183 5.45 -19.60 6.99
C TYR A 183 6.10 -19.05 8.27
N ALA A 184 6.00 -19.77 9.40
CA ALA A 184 6.59 -19.35 10.67
C ALA A 184 8.12 -19.19 10.58
N LYS A 185 8.80 -20.13 9.93
CA LYS A 185 10.25 -20.09 9.75
C LYS A 185 10.72 -18.88 8.94
N PHE A 186 10.06 -18.57 7.81
CA PHE A 186 10.41 -17.40 7.01
C PHE A 186 10.02 -16.10 7.70
N PHE A 187 8.88 -16.08 8.39
CA PHE A 187 8.46 -14.91 9.15
C PHE A 187 9.50 -14.51 10.20
N ALA A 188 9.98 -15.48 10.98
CA ALA A 188 10.99 -15.23 12.01
C ALA A 188 12.38 -14.79 11.46
N GLN A 189 12.66 -15.06 10.18
CA GLN A 189 13.89 -14.58 9.53
C GLN A 189 13.74 -13.15 8.96
N ALA A 190 12.52 -12.71 8.65
CA ALA A 190 12.25 -11.48 7.94
C ALA A 190 11.75 -10.34 8.84
N PHE A 191 11.10 -10.67 9.97
CA PHE A 191 10.37 -9.71 10.77
C PHE A 191 10.74 -9.77 12.25
N ASP A 192 10.73 -8.62 12.90
CA ASP A 192 10.93 -8.41 14.32
C ASP A 192 9.68 -7.82 15.02
N PHE A 193 8.59 -7.66 14.25
CA PHE A 193 7.29 -7.18 14.71
C PHE A 193 6.18 -7.97 14.02
N ALA A 194 5.12 -8.33 14.74
CA ALA A 194 4.06 -9.18 14.21
C ALA A 194 2.67 -8.68 14.64
N THR A 195 1.76 -8.56 13.69
CA THR A 195 0.35 -8.25 13.96
C THR A 195 -0.45 -9.54 14.10
N ILE A 196 -0.98 -9.81 15.30
CA ILE A 196 -1.81 -10.98 15.62
C ILE A 196 -3.29 -10.59 15.50
N PRO A 197 -4.11 -11.34 14.74
CA PRO A 197 -5.54 -11.06 14.63
C PRO A 197 -6.29 -11.39 15.93
N PHE A 198 -7.07 -10.43 16.41
CA PHE A 198 -7.99 -10.54 17.54
C PHE A 198 -9.46 -10.45 17.11
N TYR A 199 -9.78 -11.09 15.99
CA TYR A 199 -11.12 -11.04 15.43
C TYR A 199 -12.16 -11.71 16.35
N PRO A 200 -13.24 -11.00 16.75
CA PRO A 200 -14.25 -11.54 17.67
C PRO A 200 -14.87 -12.86 17.20
N ARG A 201 -14.94 -13.11 15.89
CA ARG A 201 -15.43 -14.38 15.34
C ARG A 201 -14.64 -15.60 15.84
N THR A 202 -13.35 -15.43 16.11
CA THR A 202 -12.46 -16.48 16.61
C THR A 202 -12.22 -16.37 18.10
N THR A 203 -12.07 -15.15 18.62
CA THR A 203 -11.72 -14.92 20.03
C THR A 203 -12.93 -14.87 20.96
N VAL A 204 -14.15 -14.61 20.43
CA VAL A 204 -15.42 -14.55 21.20
C VAL A 204 -16.56 -15.15 20.35
N PRO A 205 -16.45 -16.44 19.96
CA PRO A 205 -17.40 -17.07 19.05
C PRO A 205 -18.85 -17.08 19.57
N GLU A 206 -19.01 -17.15 20.87
CA GLU A 206 -20.28 -17.01 21.57
C GLU A 206 -20.17 -15.91 22.63
N LYS A 207 -21.30 -15.32 22.99
CA LYS A 207 -21.32 -14.24 23.99
C LYS A 207 -20.74 -14.74 25.32
N ASP A 208 -19.82 -13.95 25.87
CA ASP A 208 -19.10 -14.23 27.11
C ASP A 208 -18.19 -15.48 27.09
N CYS A 209 -18.01 -16.12 25.93
CA CYS A 209 -17.12 -17.25 25.74
C CYS A 209 -15.85 -16.80 24.94
N TYR A 210 -14.71 -16.81 25.62
CA TYR A 210 -13.43 -16.40 25.03
C TYR A 210 -12.58 -17.61 24.65
N ASP A 211 -12.08 -17.66 23.43
CA ASP A 211 -11.13 -18.66 22.92
C ASP A 211 -9.86 -17.99 22.41
N TYR A 212 -8.79 -18.15 23.12
CA TYR A 212 -7.49 -17.60 22.78
C TYR A 212 -6.48 -18.64 22.27
N SER A 213 -6.93 -19.88 22.01
CA SER A 213 -6.05 -20.98 21.61
C SER A 213 -5.11 -20.62 20.48
N TYR A 214 -5.62 -19.94 19.43
CA TYR A 214 -4.79 -19.47 18.31
C TYR A 214 -3.82 -18.37 18.75
N VAL A 215 -4.30 -17.39 19.51
CA VAL A 215 -3.50 -16.24 19.96
C VAL A 215 -2.36 -16.71 20.86
N ASP A 216 -2.65 -17.60 21.81
CA ASP A 216 -1.67 -18.14 22.76
C ASP A 216 -0.54 -18.89 22.05
N HIS A 217 -0.88 -19.77 21.08
CA HIS A 217 0.12 -20.47 20.29
C HIS A 217 0.97 -19.52 19.44
N ALA A 218 0.33 -18.57 18.74
CA ALA A 218 1.03 -17.58 17.92
C ALA A 218 1.94 -16.70 18.78
N LEU A 219 1.44 -16.23 19.91
CA LEU A 219 2.17 -15.38 20.85
C LEU A 219 3.38 -16.11 21.45
N SER A 220 3.20 -17.36 21.88
CA SER A 220 4.31 -18.19 22.39
C SER A 220 5.45 -18.28 21.38
N PHE A 221 5.14 -18.58 20.12
CA PHE A 221 6.14 -18.63 19.04
C PHE A 221 6.84 -17.28 18.84
N LEU A 222 6.09 -16.18 18.78
CA LEU A 222 6.66 -14.85 18.55
C LEU A 222 7.61 -14.43 19.69
N LEU A 223 7.21 -14.67 20.93
CA LEU A 223 8.02 -14.35 22.10
C LEU A 223 9.31 -15.20 22.16
N ASP A 224 9.22 -16.50 21.81
CA ASP A 224 10.40 -17.38 21.72
C ASP A 224 11.41 -16.89 20.67
N LYS A 225 10.93 -16.23 19.60
CA LYS A 225 11.77 -15.64 18.53
C LYS A 225 12.17 -14.19 18.79
N GLY A 226 11.78 -13.61 19.91
CA GLY A 226 12.06 -12.20 20.22
C GLY A 226 11.32 -11.20 19.33
N ILE A 227 10.22 -11.62 18.71
CA ILE A 227 9.40 -10.81 17.82
C ILE A 227 8.36 -10.06 18.65
N THR A 228 8.30 -8.74 18.50
CA THR A 228 7.35 -7.90 19.23
C THR A 228 5.93 -8.11 18.71
N PRO A 229 4.96 -8.54 19.54
CA PRO A 229 3.59 -8.73 19.12
C PRO A 229 2.78 -7.43 19.17
N LYS A 230 1.81 -7.30 18.24
CA LYS A 230 0.77 -6.28 18.22
C LYS A 230 -0.60 -6.94 18.07
N GLY A 231 -1.56 -6.58 18.89
CA GLY A 231 -2.95 -7.02 18.77
C GLY A 231 -3.72 -6.20 17.73
N HIS A 232 -4.49 -6.89 16.85
CA HIS A 232 -5.18 -6.27 15.73
C HIS A 232 -6.49 -6.95 15.38
N PRO A 233 -7.53 -6.18 15.20
CA PRO A 233 -7.86 -4.94 15.93
C PRO A 233 -8.78 -5.23 17.11
N LEU A 234 -9.00 -4.24 17.97
CA LEU A 234 -10.02 -4.35 19.02
C LEU A 234 -11.44 -4.25 18.46
N TRP A 235 -11.60 -3.52 17.33
CA TRP A 235 -12.84 -3.48 16.56
C TRP A 235 -12.59 -3.40 15.06
N PHE A 236 -13.33 -4.23 14.32
CA PHE A 236 -13.42 -4.20 12.87
C PHE A 236 -14.84 -4.56 12.45
N GLY A 237 -15.58 -3.64 11.85
CA GLY A 237 -17.01 -3.77 11.57
C GLY A 237 -17.40 -4.76 10.44
N HIS A 238 -16.45 -5.54 9.91
CA HIS A 238 -16.69 -6.45 8.79
C HIS A 238 -17.34 -7.76 9.22
N GLN A 239 -18.26 -8.28 8.37
CA GLN A 239 -19.04 -9.49 8.68
C GLN A 239 -18.18 -10.75 8.84
N ASP A 240 -17.03 -10.86 8.14
CA ASP A 240 -16.21 -12.07 8.15
C ASP A 240 -15.37 -12.22 9.43
N VAL A 241 -15.29 -11.17 10.24
CA VAL A 241 -14.48 -11.16 11.46
C VAL A 241 -15.30 -11.06 12.74
N ASN A 242 -16.60 -10.85 12.62
CA ASN A 242 -17.51 -10.77 13.75
C ASN A 242 -18.41 -12.00 13.86
N PRO A 243 -18.72 -12.48 15.07
CA PRO A 243 -19.67 -13.57 15.28
C PRO A 243 -21.10 -13.10 15.05
N LYS A 244 -21.97 -14.03 14.68
CA LYS A 244 -23.37 -13.72 14.33
C LYS A 244 -24.14 -13.04 15.46
N TRP A 245 -23.81 -13.34 16.73
CA TRP A 245 -24.53 -12.80 17.87
C TRP A 245 -24.35 -11.29 18.07
N LEU A 246 -23.32 -10.67 17.48
CA LEU A 246 -23.16 -9.21 17.50
C LEU A 246 -24.09 -8.50 16.51
N PHE A 247 -24.46 -9.17 15.40
CA PHE A 247 -25.34 -8.56 14.41
C PHE A 247 -26.78 -8.54 14.92
N GLY A 248 -27.45 -7.42 14.70
CA GLY A 248 -28.82 -7.20 15.15
C GLY A 248 -28.94 -6.67 16.60
N LEU A 249 -27.82 -6.47 17.31
CA LEU A 249 -27.85 -5.77 18.60
C LEU A 249 -28.18 -4.29 18.37
N PRO A 250 -29.04 -3.67 19.21
CA PRO A 250 -29.19 -2.23 19.24
C PRO A 250 -27.84 -1.54 19.51
N TYR A 251 -27.60 -0.38 18.92
CA TYR A 251 -26.30 0.30 19.04
C TYR A 251 -25.76 0.45 20.46
N PRO A 252 -26.59 0.82 21.49
CA PRO A 252 -26.07 0.92 22.86
C PRO A 252 -25.55 -0.40 23.42
N GLU A 253 -26.14 -1.53 23.00
CA GLU A 253 -25.68 -2.86 23.40
C GLU A 253 -24.42 -3.26 22.62
N LEU A 254 -24.39 -3.04 21.30
CA LEU A 254 -23.23 -3.28 20.46
C LEU A 254 -22.00 -2.53 21.00
N ARG A 255 -22.16 -1.24 21.30
CA ARG A 255 -21.14 -0.39 21.91
C ARG A 255 -20.59 -0.97 23.21
N ARG A 256 -21.48 -1.41 24.08
CA ARG A 256 -21.09 -2.02 25.37
C ARG A 256 -20.31 -3.33 25.17
N GLU A 257 -20.80 -4.20 24.29
CA GLU A 257 -20.13 -5.48 24.01
C GLU A 257 -18.77 -5.27 23.34
N ALA A 258 -18.65 -4.35 22.38
CA ALA A 258 -17.37 -3.99 21.77
C ALA A 258 -16.35 -3.50 22.81
N ALA A 259 -16.77 -2.61 23.72
CA ALA A 259 -15.92 -2.13 24.81
C ALA A 259 -15.53 -3.25 25.79
N ASN A 260 -16.45 -4.16 26.13
CA ASN A 260 -16.17 -5.30 26.99
C ASN A 260 -15.16 -6.26 26.36
N ILE A 261 -15.33 -6.59 25.06
CA ILE A 261 -14.40 -7.42 24.29
C ILE A 261 -13.01 -6.78 24.26
N ALA A 262 -12.94 -5.49 23.91
CA ALA A 262 -11.68 -4.74 23.87
C ALA A 262 -10.96 -4.77 25.24
N ARG A 263 -11.67 -4.46 26.30
CA ARG A 263 -11.13 -4.48 27.68
C ARG A 263 -10.62 -5.87 28.05
N HIS A 264 -11.38 -6.92 27.74
CA HIS A 264 -11.00 -8.29 28.06
C HIS A 264 -9.74 -8.71 27.30
N HIS A 265 -9.65 -8.45 25.99
CA HIS A 265 -8.46 -8.75 25.18
C HIS A 265 -7.21 -8.07 25.77
N VAL A 266 -7.31 -6.78 26.01
CA VAL A 266 -6.17 -5.99 26.47
C VAL A 266 -5.76 -6.35 27.90
N SER A 267 -6.71 -6.62 28.79
CA SER A 267 -6.43 -7.04 30.17
C SER A 267 -5.77 -8.43 30.22
N THR A 268 -6.22 -9.36 29.37
CA THR A 268 -5.67 -10.72 29.31
C THR A 268 -4.21 -10.72 28.90
N TYR A 269 -3.83 -9.85 27.95
CA TYR A 269 -2.47 -9.79 27.40
C TYR A 269 -1.67 -8.55 27.83
N ARG A 270 -2.06 -7.90 28.94
CA ARG A 270 -1.47 -6.64 29.38
C ARG A 270 0.05 -6.67 29.59
N ASP A 271 0.61 -7.82 29.96
CA ASP A 271 2.03 -7.97 30.24
C ASP A 271 2.83 -8.44 29.01
N THR A 272 2.16 -8.83 27.92
CA THR A 272 2.78 -9.42 26.74
C THR A 272 2.57 -8.61 25.46
N ILE A 273 1.41 -7.98 25.30
CA ILE A 273 1.09 -7.17 24.13
C ILE A 273 0.90 -5.71 24.55
N GLN A 274 1.83 -4.86 24.09
CA GLN A 274 1.77 -3.43 24.38
C GLN A 274 1.16 -2.60 23.25
N TYR A 275 1.23 -3.07 22.00
CA TYR A 275 0.77 -2.35 20.81
C TYR A 275 -0.60 -2.88 20.37
N TRP A 276 -1.55 -1.98 20.12
CA TRP A 276 -2.91 -2.33 19.74
C TRP A 276 -3.47 -1.39 18.69
N ASP A 277 -4.22 -1.92 17.73
CA ASP A 277 -5.10 -1.11 16.88
C ASP A 277 -6.50 -1.10 17.49
N ALA A 278 -6.99 0.09 17.86
CA ALA A 278 -8.32 0.21 18.46
C ALA A 278 -9.44 -0.01 17.45
N MET A 279 -9.28 0.51 16.24
CA MET A 279 -10.26 0.47 15.17
C MET A 279 -9.59 0.15 13.85
N ASN A 280 -10.20 -0.73 13.04
CA ASN A 280 -9.74 -1.02 11.68
C ASN A 280 -10.82 -0.65 10.67
N GLU A 281 -10.41 0.06 9.60
CA GLU A 281 -11.21 0.33 8.38
C GLU A 281 -12.68 0.69 8.64
N ALA A 282 -12.92 1.69 9.49
CA ALA A 282 -14.24 2.10 9.95
C ALA A 282 -15.07 2.86 8.87
N HIS A 283 -14.95 2.50 7.59
CA HIS A 283 -15.60 3.17 6.48
C HIS A 283 -16.19 2.17 5.48
N ASP A 284 -17.09 2.64 4.62
CA ASP A 284 -17.68 1.96 3.46
C ASP A 284 -17.97 0.46 3.67
N TRP A 285 -17.23 -0.35 2.93
CA TRP A 285 -17.37 -1.79 2.81
C TRP A 285 -17.20 -2.54 4.15
N ALA A 286 -16.50 -1.93 5.10
CA ALA A 286 -16.23 -2.53 6.41
C ALA A 286 -17.24 -2.13 7.48
N ASN A 287 -18.17 -1.22 7.19
CA ASN A 287 -19.25 -0.82 8.10
C ASN A 287 -20.49 -1.71 7.93
N CYS A 288 -20.34 -3.03 8.13
CA CYS A 288 -21.46 -3.98 7.97
C CYS A 288 -22.52 -3.90 9.06
N PHE A 289 -22.31 -3.08 10.10
CA PHE A 289 -23.30 -2.75 11.12
C PHE A 289 -24.13 -1.51 10.81
N GLU A 290 -23.89 -0.89 9.64
CA GLU A 290 -24.62 0.31 9.17
C GLU A 290 -24.61 1.47 10.18
N LEU A 291 -23.50 1.64 10.89
CA LEU A 291 -23.33 2.67 11.90
C LEU A 291 -23.21 4.06 11.25
N THR A 292 -23.81 5.06 11.84
CA THR A 292 -23.60 6.45 11.44
C THR A 292 -22.18 6.92 11.78
N GLN A 293 -21.76 8.05 11.20
CA GLN A 293 -20.43 8.61 11.50
C GLN A 293 -20.28 8.92 13.01
N GLU A 294 -21.34 9.47 13.65
CA GLU A 294 -21.34 9.75 15.08
C GLU A 294 -21.20 8.46 15.91
N GLN A 295 -21.88 7.38 15.50
CA GLN A 295 -21.77 6.08 16.15
C GLN A 295 -20.37 5.47 15.96
N LEU A 296 -19.75 5.60 14.79
CA LEU A 296 -18.37 5.14 14.55
C LEU A 296 -17.36 5.90 15.42
N ILE A 297 -17.51 7.23 15.56
CA ILE A 297 -16.68 8.04 16.44
C ILE A 297 -16.87 7.64 17.91
N ASP A 298 -18.11 7.47 18.36
CA ASP A 298 -18.42 7.07 19.72
C ASP A 298 -17.91 5.66 20.03
N LEU A 299 -18.05 4.71 19.09
CA LEU A 299 -17.53 3.36 19.21
C LEU A 299 -15.99 3.34 19.29
N THR A 300 -15.32 4.16 18.47
CA THR A 300 -13.87 4.33 18.53
C THR A 300 -13.42 4.82 19.90
N ARG A 301 -14.11 5.82 20.46
CA ARG A 301 -13.84 6.29 21.83
C ARG A 301 -14.06 5.19 22.85
N ALA A 302 -15.18 4.49 22.78
CA ALA A 302 -15.51 3.42 23.72
C ALA A 302 -14.48 2.29 23.73
N THR A 303 -13.99 1.87 22.55
CA THR A 303 -12.95 0.84 22.44
C THR A 303 -11.59 1.35 22.91
N THR A 304 -11.26 2.61 22.66
CA THR A 304 -10.02 3.25 23.14
C THR A 304 -10.02 3.41 24.66
N ASP A 305 -11.13 3.85 25.24
CA ASP A 305 -11.28 3.98 26.68
C ASP A 305 -11.17 2.61 27.36
N ALA A 306 -11.85 1.59 26.80
CA ALA A 306 -11.76 0.21 27.29
C ALA A 306 -10.34 -0.36 27.22
N LEU A 307 -9.57 -0.01 26.17
CA LEU A 307 -8.16 -0.36 26.06
C LEU A 307 -7.36 0.27 27.23
N ARG A 308 -7.55 1.56 27.48
CA ARG A 308 -6.85 2.28 28.57
C ARG A 308 -7.20 1.72 29.94
N GLU A 309 -8.47 1.32 30.15
CA GLU A 309 -8.89 0.66 31.38
C GLU A 309 -8.26 -0.73 31.55
N GLY A 310 -8.10 -1.49 30.43
CA GLY A 310 -7.45 -2.80 30.43
C GLY A 310 -5.93 -2.74 30.63
N ASN A 311 -5.29 -1.76 30.02
CA ASN A 311 -3.85 -1.52 30.10
C ASN A 311 -3.53 -0.04 29.85
N ASP A 312 -3.22 0.70 30.91
CA ASP A 312 -2.87 2.12 30.86
C ASP A 312 -1.53 2.42 30.15
N LYS A 313 -0.68 1.40 30.00
CA LYS A 313 0.62 1.48 29.29
C LYS A 313 0.54 1.10 27.82
N ALA A 314 -0.61 0.64 27.35
CA ALA A 314 -0.75 0.22 25.97
C ALA A 314 -0.54 1.40 24.98
N VAL A 315 0.10 1.09 23.86
CA VAL A 315 0.36 2.02 22.75
C VAL A 315 -0.67 1.77 21.66
N LEU A 316 -1.31 2.86 21.18
CA LEU A 316 -2.29 2.85 20.09
C LEU A 316 -1.64 3.34 18.79
#